data_ee352467fbb1d9a8c935fbdcccb5a765
#
_entry.id   ee352467fbb1d9a8c935fbdcccb5a765
#
_cell.length_a   1.000
_cell.length_b   1.000
_cell.length_c   1.000
_cell.angle_alpha   90.00
_cell.angle_beta   90.00
_cell.angle_gamma   90.00
#
_symmetry.space_group_name_H-M   'P 1'
#
loop_
_entity.id
_entity.type
_entity.pdbx_description
1 polymer ?
#
loop_
_entity_poly.entity_id
_entity_poly.type
_entity_poly.pdbx_seq_one_letter_code
_entity_poly.pdbx_strand_id
1 'polypeptide(L)'
;MPRATGLTLLEQDFESALAAIPSGYGEGVYEGLRYGVTVRKSRDGKRTSLFARALAGGAVVSFNLYRLRWGEDSLRPCEMPAEKVVAFVLGYVPDLPKA
;
A
#
# COMPACT_ATOMS: atom_id res chain seq x y z
N MET A 1 -9.08 -18.66 18.68
CA MET A 1 -8.53 -18.20 17.54
C MET A 1 -9.40 -17.47 16.63
N PRO A 2 -10.69 -17.50 16.76
CA PRO A 2 -11.54 -16.81 15.80
C PRO A 2 -11.21 -15.35 15.64
N ARG A 3 -10.86 -14.68 16.70
CA ARG A 3 -10.59 -13.27 16.59
C ARG A 3 -9.40 -12.97 15.72
N ALA A 4 -8.43 -13.84 15.79
CA ALA A 4 -7.24 -13.63 15.01
C ALA A 4 -7.48 -13.90 13.54
N THR A 5 -8.44 -14.77 13.26
CA THR A 5 -8.70 -15.17 11.90
C THR A 5 -9.10 -14.00 11.03
N GLY A 6 -10.04 -13.18 11.50
CA GLY A 6 -10.48 -12.05 10.70
C GLY A 6 -9.39 -11.02 10.48
N LEU A 7 -8.67 -10.67 11.55
CA LEU A 7 -7.59 -9.71 11.42
C LEU A 7 -6.48 -10.26 10.56
N THR A 8 -6.18 -11.53 10.70
CA THR A 8 -5.12 -12.14 9.92
C THR A 8 -5.43 -12.09 8.42
N LEU A 9 -6.69 -12.34 8.05
CA LEU A 9 -7.06 -12.27 6.65
C LEU A 9 -6.91 -10.87 6.10
N LEU A 10 -7.30 -9.86 6.87
CA LEU A 10 -7.14 -8.49 6.41
C LEU A 10 -5.67 -8.12 6.25
N GLU A 11 -4.85 -8.55 7.20
CA GLU A 11 -3.43 -8.27 7.10
C GLU A 11 -2.80 -8.96 5.91
N GLN A 12 -3.19 -10.19 5.66
CA GLN A 12 -2.67 -10.91 4.51
C GLN A 12 -3.11 -10.27 3.20
N ASP A 13 -4.36 -9.84 3.13
CA ASP A 13 -4.85 -9.17 1.93
C ASP A 13 -4.10 -7.88 1.69
N PHE A 14 -3.85 -7.10 2.75
CA PHE A 14 -3.12 -5.86 2.61
C PHE A 14 -1.69 -6.13 2.14
N GLU A 15 -1.02 -7.10 2.74
CA GLU A 15 0.35 -7.40 2.36
C GLU A 15 0.44 -7.94 0.95
N SER A 16 -0.50 -8.79 0.55
CA SER A 16 -0.51 -9.31 -0.80
C SER A 16 -0.77 -8.21 -1.82
N ALA A 17 -1.71 -7.32 -1.52
CA ALA A 17 -2.02 -6.23 -2.42
C ALA A 17 -0.84 -5.27 -2.53
N LEU A 18 -0.20 -4.97 -1.41
CA LEU A 18 0.96 -4.09 -1.43
C LEU A 18 2.10 -4.70 -2.21
N ALA A 19 2.33 -6.00 -2.04
CA ALA A 19 3.40 -6.68 -2.76
C ALA A 19 3.14 -6.72 -4.27
N ALA A 20 1.88 -6.65 -4.67
CA ALA A 20 1.55 -6.65 -6.09
C ALA A 20 1.82 -5.31 -6.76
N ILE A 21 2.02 -4.25 -5.98
CA ILE A 21 2.36 -2.96 -6.56
C ILE A 21 3.85 -2.95 -6.83
N PRO A 22 4.26 -2.75 -8.10
CA PRO A 22 5.68 -2.80 -8.42
C PRO A 22 6.47 -1.71 -7.72
N SER A 23 7.72 -1.99 -7.41
CA SER A 23 8.63 -1.01 -6.87
C SER A 23 8.94 0.05 -7.93
N GLY A 24 9.25 1.25 -7.46
CA GLY A 24 9.52 2.36 -8.34
C GLY A 24 8.24 3.12 -8.65
N TYR A 25 8.28 3.89 -9.70
CA TYR A 25 7.12 4.69 -10.10
C TYR A 25 6.25 3.91 -11.07
N GLY A 26 4.95 3.98 -10.87
CA GLY A 26 4.00 3.41 -11.82
C GLY A 26 2.68 4.14 -11.71
N GLU A 27 1.77 3.82 -12.60
CA GLU A 27 0.45 4.41 -12.60
C GLU A 27 -0.61 3.33 -12.53
N GLY A 28 -1.77 3.70 -12.06
CA GLY A 28 -2.88 2.79 -11.97
C GLY A 28 -4.15 3.52 -11.60
N VAL A 29 -5.16 2.77 -11.17
CA VAL A 29 -6.50 3.32 -10.94
C VAL A 29 -6.95 2.96 -9.53
N TYR A 30 -7.52 3.94 -8.85
CA TYR A 30 -8.20 3.74 -7.59
C TYR A 30 -9.52 4.51 -7.63
N GLU A 31 -10.62 3.82 -7.44
CA GLU A 31 -11.96 4.41 -7.42
C GLU A 31 -12.22 5.26 -8.66
N GLY A 32 -11.81 4.75 -9.81
CA GLY A 32 -12.07 5.42 -11.07
C GLY A 32 -11.14 6.57 -11.41
N LEU A 33 -10.19 6.86 -10.54
CA LEU A 33 -9.24 7.94 -10.76
C LEU A 33 -7.85 7.37 -10.99
N ARG A 34 -7.09 8.03 -11.86
CA ARG A 34 -5.73 7.62 -12.11
C ARG A 34 -4.80 8.22 -11.08
N TYR A 35 -3.85 7.39 -10.62
CA TYR A 35 -2.85 7.79 -9.65
C TYR A 35 -1.47 7.48 -10.15
N GLY A 36 -0.52 8.36 -9.81
CA GLY A 36 0.88 8.02 -9.93
C GLY A 36 1.37 7.54 -8.57
N VAL A 37 2.03 6.40 -8.56
CA VAL A 37 2.40 5.74 -7.31
C VAL A 37 3.87 5.40 -7.32
N THR A 38 4.57 5.77 -6.26
CA THR A 38 5.98 5.43 -6.08
C THR A 38 6.10 4.53 -4.86
N VAL A 39 6.72 3.38 -5.06
CA VAL A 39 6.96 2.43 -3.98
C VAL A 39 8.45 2.24 -3.82
N ARG A 40 8.93 2.36 -2.59
CA ARG A 40 10.34 2.13 -2.28
C ARG A 40 10.42 1.10 -1.17
N LYS A 41 11.28 0.12 -1.36
CA LYS A 41 11.52 -0.92 -0.38
C LYS A 41 12.96 -0.84 0.08
N SER A 42 13.17 -0.94 1.40
CA SER A 42 14.52 -0.94 1.92
C SER A 42 15.22 -2.24 1.50
N ARG A 43 16.54 -2.17 1.52
CA ARG A 43 17.36 -3.29 1.08
C ARG A 43 17.11 -4.53 1.92
N ASP A 44 16.89 -4.37 3.20
CA ASP A 44 16.65 -5.49 4.10
C ASP A 44 15.19 -5.95 4.11
N GLY A 45 14.34 -5.30 3.34
CA GLY A 45 12.93 -5.67 3.26
C GLY A 45 12.10 -5.27 4.46
N LYS A 46 12.67 -4.49 5.38
CA LYS A 46 11.95 -4.16 6.62
C LYS A 46 11.12 -2.90 6.52
N ARG A 47 11.32 -2.11 5.49
CA ARG A 47 10.53 -0.90 5.34
C ARG A 47 10.04 -0.77 3.92
N THR A 48 8.76 -0.45 3.77
CA THR A 48 8.16 -0.15 2.48
C THR A 48 7.52 1.22 2.59
N SER A 49 7.85 2.11 1.67
CA SER A 49 7.23 3.43 1.60
C SER A 49 6.39 3.51 0.36
N LEU A 50 5.24 4.15 0.46
CA LEU A 50 4.38 4.38 -0.70
C LEU A 50 3.95 5.83 -0.72
N PHE A 51 4.04 6.45 -1.87
CA PHE A 51 3.50 7.77 -2.10
C PHE A 51 2.65 7.71 -3.36
N ALA A 52 1.38 8.08 -3.23
CA ALA A 52 0.46 8.07 -4.36
C ALA A 52 -0.19 9.43 -4.50
N ARG A 53 -0.41 9.85 -5.73
CA ARG A 53 -0.99 11.15 -6.01
C ARG A 53 -1.96 11.02 -7.18
N ALA A 54 -3.16 11.54 -6.99
CA ALA A 54 -4.12 11.56 -8.08
C ALA A 54 -3.60 12.49 -9.18
N LEU A 55 -3.58 12.01 -10.41
CA LEU A 55 -2.97 12.76 -11.49
C LEU A 55 -3.79 13.98 -11.87
N ALA A 56 -5.10 13.92 -11.71
CA ALA A 56 -5.98 15.02 -12.09
C ALA A 56 -6.48 15.82 -10.90
N GLY A 57 -6.08 15.48 -9.71
CA GLY A 57 -6.59 16.17 -8.53
C GLY A 57 -5.52 16.32 -7.48
N GLY A 58 -5.93 16.65 -6.25
CA GLY A 58 -5.00 16.86 -5.17
C GLY A 58 -4.93 15.76 -4.14
N ALA A 59 -5.60 14.64 -4.38
CA ALA A 59 -5.62 13.56 -3.41
C ALA A 59 -4.25 12.89 -3.32
N VAL A 60 -3.80 12.66 -2.10
CA VAL A 60 -2.50 12.06 -1.82
C VAL A 60 -2.69 10.96 -0.80
N VAL A 61 -2.03 9.83 -1.02
CA VAL A 61 -1.95 8.75 -0.05
C VAL A 61 -0.47 8.46 0.19
N SER A 62 -0.07 8.48 1.45
CA SER A 62 1.34 8.30 1.75
C SER A 62 1.48 7.56 3.06
N PHE A 63 2.39 6.59 3.10
CA PHE A 63 2.62 5.86 4.34
C PHE A 63 3.95 5.15 4.30
N ASN A 64 4.40 4.75 5.49
CA ASN A 64 5.53 3.86 5.65
C ASN A 64 5.05 2.63 6.40
N LEU A 65 5.47 1.47 5.94
CA LEU A 65 5.20 0.21 6.61
C LEU A 65 6.52 -0.36 7.11
N TYR A 66 6.59 -0.62 8.39
CA TYR A 66 7.77 -1.18 9.01
C TYR A 66 7.49 -2.61 9.42
N ARG A 67 8.34 -3.54 8.97
CA ARG A 67 8.25 -4.92 9.41
C ARG A 67 9.10 -5.09 10.65
N LEU A 68 8.45 -5.44 11.73
CA LEU A 68 9.12 -5.52 13.01
C LEU A 68 9.74 -6.90 13.22
N ARG A 69 10.54 -6.98 14.29
CA ARG A 69 11.38 -8.13 14.56
C ARG A 69 10.61 -9.44 14.67
N TRP A 70 9.40 -9.41 15.20
CA TRP A 70 8.63 -10.63 15.41
C TRP A 70 7.58 -10.88 14.36
N GLY A 71 7.75 -10.30 13.21
CA GLY A 71 6.77 -10.49 12.15
C GLY A 71 5.59 -9.57 12.22
N GLU A 72 5.56 -8.70 13.21
CA GLU A 72 4.51 -7.68 13.27
C GLU A 72 4.88 -6.53 12.36
N ASP A 73 3.86 -5.97 11.75
CA ASP A 73 4.06 -4.81 10.89
C ASP A 73 3.53 -3.57 11.58
N SER A 74 4.21 -2.45 11.36
CA SER A 74 3.78 -1.18 11.88
C SER A 74 3.53 -0.22 10.72
N LEU A 75 2.29 0.17 10.55
CA LEU A 75 1.89 1.09 9.52
C LEU A 75 1.90 2.50 10.06
N ARG A 76 2.59 3.40 9.35
CA ARG A 76 2.70 4.81 9.74
C ARG A 76 2.13 5.67 8.63
N PRO A 77 0.84 5.98 8.68
CA PRO A 77 0.26 6.88 7.67
C PRO A 77 0.75 8.30 7.89
N CYS A 78 0.82 9.04 6.80
CA CYS A 78 1.19 10.45 6.86
C CYS A 78 -0.07 11.28 6.78
N GLU A 79 -0.48 11.86 7.91
CA GLU A 79 -1.59 12.83 7.95
C GLU A 79 -2.90 12.28 7.41
N MET A 80 -3.12 10.98 7.60
CA MET A 80 -4.39 10.38 7.18
C MET A 80 -4.67 9.15 8.02
N PRO A 81 -5.94 8.76 8.16
CA PRO A 81 -6.27 7.56 8.91
C PRO A 81 -5.71 6.31 8.24
N ALA A 82 -5.30 5.36 9.07
CA ALA A 82 -4.80 4.09 8.54
C ALA A 82 -5.82 3.39 7.65
N GLU A 83 -7.11 3.53 7.97
CA GLU A 83 -8.16 2.91 7.17
C GLU A 83 -8.13 3.37 5.73
N LYS A 84 -7.81 4.63 5.50
CA LYS A 84 -7.75 5.13 4.13
C LYS A 84 -6.56 4.57 3.39
N VAL A 85 -5.46 4.39 4.09
CA VAL A 85 -4.28 3.76 3.50
C VAL A 85 -4.59 2.33 3.09
N VAL A 86 -5.22 1.58 3.99
CA VAL A 86 -5.56 0.19 3.72
C VAL A 86 -6.54 0.11 2.55
N ALA A 87 -7.55 0.98 2.55
CA ALA A 87 -8.52 0.98 1.46
C ALA A 87 -7.85 1.27 0.12
N PHE A 88 -6.91 2.21 0.11
CA PHE A 88 -6.21 2.52 -1.14
C PHE A 88 -5.43 1.31 -1.64
N VAL A 89 -4.65 0.69 -0.76
CA VAL A 89 -3.81 -0.44 -1.19
C VAL A 89 -4.66 -1.60 -1.68
N LEU A 90 -5.77 -1.88 -0.99
CA LEU A 90 -6.63 -2.98 -1.40
C LEU A 90 -7.39 -2.70 -2.69
N GLY A 91 -7.70 -1.44 -2.95
CA GLY A 91 -8.49 -1.10 -4.13
C GLY A 91 -7.71 -0.61 -5.34
N TYR A 92 -6.44 -0.31 -5.15
CA TYR A 92 -5.63 0.21 -6.24
C TYR A 92 -5.29 -0.89 -7.24
N VAL A 93 -5.48 -0.58 -8.50
CA VAL A 93 -5.19 -1.53 -9.59
C VAL A 93 -4.06 -0.93 -10.44
N PRO A 94 -2.85 -1.47 -10.30
CA PRO A 94 -1.75 -0.97 -11.12
C PRO A 94 -1.97 -1.30 -12.58
N ASP A 95 -1.47 -0.44 -13.46
CA ASP A 95 -1.50 -0.73 -14.88
C ASP A 95 -0.68 -1.97 -15.15
N LEU A 96 -1.14 -2.78 -16.09
CA LEU A 96 -0.37 -3.96 -16.46
C LEU A 96 0.90 -3.52 -17.15
N PRO A 97 2.03 -4.19 -16.86
CA PRO A 97 3.26 -3.87 -17.57
C PRO A 97 3.10 -4.19 -19.04
N LYS A 98 3.72 -3.38 -19.85
CA LYS A 98 3.72 -3.64 -21.28
C LYS A 98 4.64 -4.80 -21.57
N ALA A 99 4.13 -5.70 -22.36
CA ALA A 99 4.91 -6.89 -22.71
C ALA A 99 6.09 -6.54 -23.60
#